data_c1c1db5c3b2c9c49b2a8f8200a6f144e
#
_entry.id   c1c1db5c3b2c9c49b2a8f8200a6f144e
#
_cell.length_a   1.000
_cell.length_b   1.000
_cell.length_c   1.000
_cell.angle_alpha   90.00
_cell.angle_beta   90.00
_cell.angle_gamma   90.00
#
_symmetry.space_group_name_H-M   'P 1'
#
loop_
_entity.id
_entity.type
_entity.pdbx_description
1 polymer ?
#
loop_
_entity_poly.entity_id
_entity_poly.type
_entity_poly.pdbx_seq_one_letter_code
_entity_poly.pdbx_strand_id
1 'polypeptide(L)'
;MIAKLRNIAIIAHVDHGKTTLVDKLLQQSGTLGNRGAPVERVMDSNDLERERGITILAKNTALHWNDYHINIVDTPGHADFGGEVERVLSMVDSVLLLVDAVDGPMPQTRFVTQKAFAMGFRPIVVINKIDRPGARPHWVLDRTFDLFDRLGATDEQLDFPVIYASALHGYAGLDEDVRGGDMTPLFETIINHVSSPDVDPSGPFQLQVSSLDYNSYVGVIGIGRIRRGKVKTNTPVVILDREGQRRNGRVLQILGFQGLERIEFPEAAAGDIIAFTGIDGLGISDVICDPNAVEPLPLLKVDEPTMSMTFQVNTSPFAGREGKYVTSRQLRERLHRELIHNVALRIEDSDDPDKFKVSGRGELHLSILIENMRREGYELAVSRPEVIVREIDGEPYEPYEQLTVDVEEQHQGPIMEKLGERRGDLLDMQPDGKGRVRLDYLIPARGLIGFQTEFLTTTSGTGLIYHVFDRYGPLKKGAIGARINGVLIANATGKALAYALFNLQERGRMMVGPGDEVYEGMIVGIHSRENDLVVNPLKAKQLTNIRAAGSDENILLTPPVRMSLEQALEFIDDDELVEVTPKSIRLRKKLLLENERKRAARKESDK
;
A
#
# COMPACT_ATOMS: atom_id res chain seq x y z
N MET A 1 -9.94 36.44 -0.30
CA MET A 1 -9.52 35.22 0.40
C MET A 1 -9.28 34.08 -0.61
N ILE A 2 -10.23 33.67 -1.43
CA ILE A 2 -10.09 32.58 -2.43
C ILE A 2 -8.96 32.82 -3.42
N ALA A 3 -8.75 34.05 -3.92
CA ALA A 3 -7.68 34.37 -4.87
C ALA A 3 -6.26 34.05 -4.35
N LYS A 4 -6.08 33.98 -3.02
CA LYS A 4 -4.82 33.66 -2.36
C LYS A 4 -4.77 32.25 -1.77
N LEU A 5 -5.72 31.38 -2.14
CA LEU A 5 -5.77 29.99 -1.75
C LEU A 5 -5.20 29.11 -2.88
N ARG A 6 -4.38 28.12 -2.54
CA ARG A 6 -3.86 27.13 -3.46
C ARG A 6 -4.01 25.73 -2.83
N ASN A 7 -4.60 24.82 -3.56
CA ASN A 7 -4.75 23.42 -3.14
C ASN A 7 -3.94 22.54 -4.10
N ILE A 8 -2.91 21.89 -3.60
CA ILE A 8 -2.03 21.04 -4.41
C ILE A 8 -1.91 19.65 -3.81
N ALA A 9 -1.78 18.64 -4.66
CA ALA A 9 -1.37 17.30 -4.26
C ALA A 9 0.08 17.05 -4.67
N ILE A 10 0.84 16.36 -3.82
CA ILE A 10 2.21 15.94 -4.17
C ILE A 10 2.20 14.49 -4.61
N ILE A 11 2.64 14.27 -5.84
CA ILE A 11 2.81 12.96 -6.47
C ILE A 11 4.30 12.66 -6.54
N ALA A 12 4.71 11.51 -6.02
CA ALA A 12 6.09 11.05 -6.11
C ALA A 12 6.16 9.53 -6.09
N HIS A 13 7.19 8.98 -6.71
CA HIS A 13 7.57 7.60 -6.44
C HIS A 13 8.18 7.48 -5.04
N VAL A 14 8.18 6.26 -4.50
CA VAL A 14 8.88 5.92 -3.24
C VAL A 14 10.33 6.38 -3.36
N ASP A 15 10.86 6.93 -2.28
CA ASP A 15 12.24 7.45 -2.18
C ASP A 15 12.60 8.65 -3.09
N HIS A 16 11.69 9.22 -3.88
CA HIS A 16 11.98 10.45 -4.64
C HIS A 16 12.13 11.72 -3.77
N GLY A 17 11.88 11.59 -2.46
CA GLY A 17 12.11 12.67 -1.48
C GLY A 17 10.89 13.53 -1.18
N LYS A 18 9.69 12.99 -1.34
CA LYS A 18 8.41 13.65 -1.08
C LYS A 18 8.33 14.23 0.35
N THR A 19 8.50 13.38 1.35
CA THR A 19 8.46 13.78 2.76
C THR A 19 9.50 14.85 3.07
N THR A 20 10.72 14.67 2.57
CA THR A 20 11.81 15.66 2.76
C THR A 20 11.49 17.01 2.13
N LEU A 21 10.85 17.02 0.95
CA LEU A 21 10.43 18.26 0.29
C LEU A 21 9.37 18.98 1.12
N VAL A 22 8.32 18.28 1.56
CA VAL A 22 7.27 18.86 2.39
C VAL A 22 7.82 19.41 3.70
N ASP A 23 8.72 18.67 4.36
CA ASP A 23 9.38 19.14 5.58
C ASP A 23 10.13 20.46 5.36
N LYS A 24 10.85 20.60 4.24
CA LYS A 24 11.55 21.82 3.89
C LYS A 24 10.62 22.99 3.57
N LEU A 25 9.53 22.73 2.86
CA LEU A 25 8.51 23.74 2.60
C LEU A 25 7.87 24.24 3.91
N LEU A 26 7.51 23.33 4.83
CA LEU A 26 6.96 23.68 6.14
C LEU A 26 7.97 24.45 7.00
N GLN A 27 9.25 24.08 6.96
CA GLN A 27 10.30 24.75 7.69
C GLN A 27 10.53 26.18 7.17
N GLN A 28 10.65 26.35 5.85
CA GLN A 28 10.99 27.64 5.23
C GLN A 28 9.81 28.60 5.17
N SER A 29 8.57 28.09 5.18
CA SER A 29 7.38 28.93 5.31
C SER A 29 7.20 29.52 6.73
N GLY A 30 8.00 29.07 7.71
CA GLY A 30 7.87 29.49 9.11
C GLY A 30 6.66 28.91 9.83
N THR A 31 5.92 28.01 9.19
CA THR A 31 4.67 27.41 9.75
C THR A 31 4.93 26.56 10.99
N LEU A 32 6.09 25.90 11.08
CA LEU A 32 6.46 25.04 12.23
C LEU A 32 6.90 25.83 13.48
N GLY A 33 7.06 27.15 13.40
CA GLY A 33 7.49 27.99 14.52
C GLY A 33 8.86 27.60 15.09
N ASN A 34 9.41 28.42 15.99
CA ASN A 34 10.72 28.19 16.64
C ASN A 34 10.66 27.15 17.79
N ARG A 35 9.73 26.20 17.78
CA ARG A 35 9.57 25.20 18.84
C ARG A 35 10.30 23.90 18.52
N GLY A 36 11.55 23.81 18.96
CA GLY A 36 12.28 22.52 19.07
C GLY A 36 13.17 22.17 17.87
N ALA A 37 13.99 21.14 18.05
CA ALA A 37 14.87 20.58 17.02
C ALA A 37 14.06 20.16 15.77
N PRO A 38 14.67 20.24 14.57
CA PRO A 38 14.01 19.83 13.34
C PRO A 38 13.57 18.36 13.48
N VAL A 39 12.27 18.14 13.51
CA VAL A 39 11.70 16.78 13.46
C VAL A 39 11.80 16.34 12.01
N GLU A 40 12.72 15.44 11.72
CA GLU A 40 12.82 14.82 10.40
C GLU A 40 11.63 13.89 10.16
N ARG A 41 11.11 13.86 8.93
CA ARG A 41 9.97 13.03 8.48
C ARG A 41 8.67 13.32 9.22
N VAL A 42 8.35 14.60 9.31
CA VAL A 42 7.14 15.07 10.00
C VAL A 42 5.85 14.45 9.42
N MET A 43 5.80 14.19 8.11
CA MET A 43 4.63 13.58 7.47
C MET A 43 4.50 12.07 7.71
N ASP A 44 5.57 11.35 8.02
CA ASP A 44 5.54 9.89 8.24
C ASP A 44 5.23 9.59 9.72
N SER A 45 4.00 9.81 10.15
CA SER A 45 3.58 9.59 11.55
C SER A 45 3.31 8.12 11.90
N ASN A 46 3.14 7.25 10.89
CA ASN A 46 2.91 5.83 11.08
C ASN A 46 4.24 5.05 11.03
N ASP A 47 4.49 4.19 12.03
CA ASP A 47 5.71 3.39 12.09
C ASP A 47 5.88 2.48 10.87
N LEU A 48 4.77 1.96 10.30
CA LEU A 48 4.80 1.16 9.07
C LEU A 48 5.22 1.97 7.84
N GLU A 49 4.78 3.22 7.73
CA GLU A 49 5.22 4.12 6.65
C GLU A 49 6.72 4.38 6.73
N ARG A 50 7.24 4.62 7.95
CA ARG A 50 8.68 4.83 8.18
C ARG A 50 9.51 3.59 7.87
N GLU A 51 9.05 2.41 8.29
CA GLU A 51 9.75 1.14 8.06
C GLU A 51 9.78 0.74 6.60
N ARG A 52 8.68 1.01 5.88
CA ARG A 52 8.53 0.63 4.46
C ARG A 52 8.93 1.73 3.48
N GLY A 53 9.11 2.96 3.95
CA GLY A 53 9.42 4.11 3.12
C GLY A 53 8.29 4.54 2.19
N ILE A 54 7.04 4.10 2.42
CA ILE A 54 5.87 4.39 1.57
C ILE A 54 4.82 5.20 2.33
N THR A 55 4.12 6.09 1.63
CA THR A 55 2.91 6.71 2.16
C THR A 55 1.73 5.76 1.99
N ILE A 56 1.08 5.42 3.10
CA ILE A 56 -0.09 4.50 3.14
C ILE A 56 -1.38 5.31 3.13
N LEU A 57 -1.45 6.35 3.97
CA LEU A 57 -2.62 7.20 4.12
C LEU A 57 -2.33 8.61 3.63
N ALA A 58 -3.29 9.19 2.91
CA ALA A 58 -3.24 10.59 2.52
C ALA A 58 -3.24 11.49 3.75
N LYS A 59 -2.38 12.50 3.77
CA LYS A 59 -2.30 13.48 4.84
C LYS A 59 -2.47 14.88 4.29
N ASN A 60 -3.22 15.68 5.03
CA ASN A 60 -3.42 17.07 4.72
C ASN A 60 -2.51 17.92 5.60
N THR A 61 -1.83 18.86 4.99
CA THR A 61 -1.07 19.90 5.70
C THR A 61 -1.32 21.24 5.02
N ALA A 62 -1.12 22.33 5.73
CA ALA A 62 -1.23 23.65 5.15
C ALA A 62 -0.09 24.53 5.64
N LEU A 63 0.33 25.44 4.79
CA LEU A 63 1.36 26.42 5.08
C LEU A 63 0.94 27.82 4.58
N HIS A 64 1.58 28.84 5.12
CA HIS A 64 1.43 30.21 4.67
C HIS A 64 2.73 30.67 4.05
N TRP A 65 2.64 31.23 2.85
CA TRP A 65 3.77 31.87 2.18
C TRP A 65 3.35 33.25 1.71
N ASN A 66 3.97 34.28 2.29
CA ASN A 66 3.51 35.64 2.17
C ASN A 66 2.01 35.73 2.58
N ASP A 67 1.15 36.23 1.70
CA ASP A 67 -0.28 36.35 1.93
C ASP A 67 -1.09 35.13 1.42
N TYR A 68 -0.40 34.09 0.92
CA TYR A 68 -1.06 32.90 0.35
C TYR A 68 -1.19 31.81 1.39
N HIS A 69 -2.34 31.13 1.35
CA HIS A 69 -2.59 29.90 2.06
C HIS A 69 -2.47 28.74 1.07
N ILE A 70 -1.56 27.81 1.33
CA ILE A 70 -1.28 26.68 0.45
C ILE A 70 -1.61 25.39 1.21
N ASN A 71 -2.66 24.70 0.77
CA ASN A 71 -2.96 23.35 1.22
C ASN A 71 -2.17 22.34 0.40
N ILE A 72 -1.49 21.43 1.07
CA ILE A 72 -0.73 20.35 0.48
C ILE A 72 -1.34 19.04 0.93
N VAL A 73 -1.79 18.24 -0.02
CA VAL A 73 -2.29 16.90 0.23
C VAL A 73 -1.25 15.89 -0.22
N ASP A 74 -0.75 15.10 0.73
CA ASP A 74 0.17 14.01 0.45
C ASP A 74 -0.60 12.83 -0.13
N THR A 75 -0.16 12.32 -1.29
CA THR A 75 -0.82 11.21 -1.97
C THR A 75 -0.06 9.91 -1.75
N PRO A 76 -0.76 8.78 -1.50
CA PRO A 76 -0.14 7.48 -1.60
C PRO A 76 0.46 7.27 -3.00
N GLY A 77 1.68 6.73 -3.03
CA GLY A 77 2.37 6.47 -4.31
C GLY A 77 2.05 5.09 -4.90
N HIS A 78 1.60 4.14 -4.07
CA HIS A 78 1.39 2.76 -4.49
C HIS A 78 0.00 2.56 -5.12
N ALA A 79 -0.06 1.76 -6.18
CA ALA A 79 -1.28 1.51 -6.95
C ALA A 79 -2.42 0.86 -6.12
N ASP A 80 -2.08 0.08 -5.10
CA ASP A 80 -3.05 -0.53 -4.17
C ASP A 80 -3.91 0.49 -3.43
N PHE A 81 -3.47 1.76 -3.38
CA PHE A 81 -4.18 2.88 -2.77
C PHE A 81 -4.83 3.82 -3.80
N GLY A 82 -5.06 3.33 -5.03
CA GLY A 82 -5.59 4.14 -6.14
C GLY A 82 -6.91 4.85 -5.84
N GLY A 83 -7.82 4.22 -5.09
CA GLY A 83 -9.06 4.86 -4.65
C GLY A 83 -8.84 6.06 -3.73
N GLU A 84 -7.75 6.08 -2.94
CA GLU A 84 -7.38 7.24 -2.14
C GLU A 84 -6.81 8.36 -2.99
N VAL A 85 -6.04 8.02 -4.02
CA VAL A 85 -5.51 8.99 -4.96
C VAL A 85 -6.63 9.78 -5.64
N GLU A 86 -7.67 9.13 -6.17
CA GLU A 86 -8.79 9.84 -6.82
C GLU A 86 -9.52 10.77 -5.85
N ARG A 87 -9.70 10.35 -4.60
CA ARG A 87 -10.34 11.17 -3.56
C ARG A 87 -9.50 12.38 -3.19
N VAL A 88 -8.19 12.20 -3.06
CA VAL A 88 -7.24 13.30 -2.83
C VAL A 88 -7.29 14.29 -3.98
N LEU A 89 -7.18 13.80 -5.22
CA LEU A 89 -7.22 14.65 -6.41
C LEU A 89 -8.54 15.44 -6.51
N SER A 90 -9.66 14.91 -6.01
CA SER A 90 -10.93 15.65 -5.99
C SER A 90 -10.91 16.89 -5.10
N MET A 91 -9.98 17.01 -4.16
CA MET A 91 -9.87 18.14 -3.23
C MET A 91 -8.92 19.24 -3.69
N VAL A 92 -8.08 18.99 -4.70
CA VAL A 92 -7.01 19.88 -5.13
C VAL A 92 -7.29 20.54 -6.48
N ASP A 93 -6.45 21.50 -6.86
CA ASP A 93 -6.59 22.28 -8.09
C ASP A 93 -5.41 22.03 -9.06
N SER A 94 -4.31 21.46 -8.58
CA SER A 94 -3.15 21.06 -9.38
C SER A 94 -2.32 20.01 -8.64
N VAL A 95 -1.32 19.48 -9.33
CA VAL A 95 -0.40 18.47 -8.81
C VAL A 95 1.04 18.88 -8.96
N LEU A 96 1.85 18.55 -7.95
CA LEU A 96 3.28 18.69 -7.96
C LEU A 96 3.88 17.31 -8.18
N LEU A 97 4.48 17.10 -9.34
CA LEU A 97 5.10 15.83 -9.72
C LEU A 97 6.58 15.87 -9.36
N LEU A 98 6.98 15.06 -8.37
CA LEU A 98 8.36 14.96 -7.91
C LEU A 98 9.05 13.79 -8.58
N VAL A 99 10.15 14.06 -9.29
CA VAL A 99 10.94 13.07 -10.03
C VAL A 99 12.39 13.11 -9.57
N ASP A 100 12.99 11.96 -9.34
CA ASP A 100 14.41 11.85 -8.98
C ASP A 100 15.29 12.14 -10.21
N ALA A 101 16.32 13.01 -10.02
CA ALA A 101 17.24 13.40 -11.09
C ALA A 101 18.14 12.27 -11.62
N VAL A 102 18.22 11.14 -10.92
CA VAL A 102 19.00 9.96 -11.32
C VAL A 102 18.10 8.92 -11.96
N ASP A 103 16.96 8.58 -11.29
CA ASP A 103 16.11 7.46 -11.66
C ASP A 103 15.08 7.83 -12.73
N GLY A 104 14.68 9.10 -12.79
CA GLY A 104 13.65 9.59 -13.71
C GLY A 104 12.23 9.20 -13.30
N PRO A 105 11.23 9.36 -14.20
CA PRO A 105 9.85 9.01 -13.92
C PRO A 105 9.69 7.50 -13.81
N MET A 106 9.11 7.05 -12.70
CA MET A 106 8.91 5.65 -12.36
C MET A 106 7.45 5.22 -12.56
N PRO A 107 7.15 3.90 -12.69
CA PRO A 107 5.80 3.43 -13.04
C PRO A 107 4.67 3.87 -12.11
N GLN A 108 4.92 3.98 -10.81
CA GLN A 108 3.90 4.47 -9.86
C GLN A 108 3.47 5.91 -10.16
N THR A 109 4.42 6.73 -10.59
CA THR A 109 4.17 8.11 -11.04
C THR A 109 3.19 8.14 -12.22
N ARG A 110 3.30 7.17 -13.14
CA ARG A 110 2.43 7.06 -14.33
C ARG A 110 0.95 7.00 -13.97
N PHE A 111 0.58 6.11 -13.04
CA PHE A 111 -0.82 5.92 -12.66
C PHE A 111 -1.44 7.19 -12.08
N VAL A 112 -0.77 7.82 -11.11
CA VAL A 112 -1.30 9.03 -10.45
C VAL A 112 -1.36 10.21 -11.43
N THR A 113 -0.34 10.36 -12.31
CA THR A 113 -0.30 11.38 -13.35
C THR A 113 -1.43 11.20 -14.36
N GLN A 114 -1.71 9.97 -14.81
CA GLN A 114 -2.82 9.68 -15.71
C GLN A 114 -4.17 10.10 -15.11
N LYS A 115 -4.39 9.83 -13.81
CA LYS A 115 -5.60 10.28 -13.10
C LYS A 115 -5.68 11.80 -13.01
N ALA A 116 -4.57 12.46 -12.72
CA ALA A 116 -4.49 13.93 -12.68
C ALA A 116 -4.81 14.55 -14.06
N PHE A 117 -4.29 13.98 -15.14
CA PHE A 117 -4.59 14.44 -16.51
C PHE A 117 -6.05 14.25 -16.89
N ALA A 118 -6.65 13.10 -16.54
CA ALA A 118 -8.07 12.85 -16.76
C ALA A 118 -8.99 13.85 -16.03
N MET A 119 -8.51 14.47 -14.94
CA MET A 119 -9.19 15.56 -14.23
C MET A 119 -8.85 16.96 -14.78
N GLY A 120 -8.04 17.06 -15.83
CA GLY A 120 -7.67 18.31 -16.47
C GLY A 120 -6.59 19.10 -15.74
N PHE A 121 -5.88 18.50 -14.78
CA PHE A 121 -4.83 19.21 -14.03
C PHE A 121 -3.59 19.50 -14.89
N ARG A 122 -2.99 20.65 -14.62
CA ARG A 122 -1.73 21.11 -15.21
C ARG A 122 -0.63 20.92 -14.17
N PRO A 123 0.31 19.97 -14.34
CA PRO A 123 1.29 19.64 -13.32
C PRO A 123 2.40 20.69 -13.22
N ILE A 124 3.02 20.77 -12.05
CA ILE A 124 4.35 21.35 -11.85
C ILE A 124 5.32 20.18 -11.70
N VAL A 125 6.38 20.14 -12.50
CA VAL A 125 7.40 19.09 -12.40
C VAL A 125 8.56 19.58 -11.53
N VAL A 126 8.91 18.81 -10.50
CA VAL A 126 10.07 19.09 -9.64
C VAL A 126 11.09 17.96 -9.82
N ILE A 127 12.21 18.27 -10.47
CA ILE A 127 13.34 17.36 -10.60
C ILE A 127 14.20 17.51 -9.35
N ASN A 128 14.07 16.53 -8.45
CA ASN A 128 14.70 16.53 -7.13
C ASN A 128 16.01 15.74 -7.11
N LYS A 129 16.81 15.99 -6.07
CA LYS A 129 18.10 15.34 -5.84
C LYS A 129 19.17 15.65 -6.92
N ILE A 130 19.15 16.86 -7.47
CA ILE A 130 20.14 17.34 -8.44
C ILE A 130 21.56 17.39 -7.86
N ASP A 131 21.68 17.33 -6.53
CA ASP A 131 22.93 17.27 -5.77
C ASP A 131 23.61 15.88 -5.81
N ARG A 132 22.88 14.82 -6.23
CA ARG A 132 23.42 13.46 -6.23
C ARG A 132 24.46 13.25 -7.35
N PRO A 133 25.53 12.48 -7.08
CA PRO A 133 26.40 11.99 -8.14
C PRO A 133 25.60 11.17 -9.16
N GLY A 134 25.77 11.51 -10.44
CA GLY A 134 25.03 10.84 -11.53
C GLY A 134 23.67 11.45 -11.86
N ALA A 135 23.27 12.57 -11.26
CA ALA A 135 22.08 13.32 -11.66
C ALA A 135 22.16 13.72 -13.15
N ARG A 136 21.04 13.56 -13.86
CA ARG A 136 20.88 13.81 -15.30
C ARG A 136 19.59 14.59 -15.57
N PRO A 137 19.48 15.85 -15.10
CA PRO A 137 18.23 16.59 -15.15
C PRO A 137 17.61 16.69 -16.55
N HIS A 138 18.39 16.96 -17.60
CA HIS A 138 17.90 16.97 -18.99
C HIS A 138 17.29 15.64 -19.42
N TRP A 139 17.99 14.54 -19.18
CA TRP A 139 17.47 13.22 -19.54
C TRP A 139 16.17 12.91 -18.78
N VAL A 140 16.07 13.31 -17.50
CA VAL A 140 14.85 13.13 -16.71
C VAL A 140 13.70 13.98 -17.25
N LEU A 141 13.99 15.20 -17.68
CA LEU A 141 12.99 16.08 -18.30
C LEU A 141 12.45 15.48 -19.59
N ASP A 142 13.34 15.01 -20.50
CA ASP A 142 12.94 14.35 -21.75
C ASP A 142 12.07 13.12 -21.46
N ARG A 143 12.45 12.28 -20.49
CA ARG A 143 11.66 11.09 -20.10
C ARG A 143 10.32 11.46 -19.47
N THR A 144 10.24 12.56 -18.75
CA THR A 144 8.99 13.04 -18.19
C THR A 144 8.06 13.55 -19.29
N PHE A 145 8.60 14.25 -20.26
CA PHE A 145 7.86 14.70 -21.43
C PHE A 145 7.33 13.50 -22.25
N ASP A 146 8.19 12.51 -22.56
CA ASP A 146 7.78 11.27 -23.23
C ASP A 146 6.67 10.53 -22.46
N LEU A 147 6.75 10.52 -21.12
CA LEU A 147 5.70 9.91 -20.30
C LEU A 147 4.37 10.67 -20.46
N PHE A 148 4.38 11.99 -20.42
CA PHE A 148 3.19 12.81 -20.52
C PHE A 148 2.52 12.66 -21.91
N ASP A 149 3.30 12.68 -22.97
CA ASP A 149 2.84 12.45 -24.33
C ASP A 149 2.16 11.07 -24.47
N ARG A 150 2.80 10.00 -23.97
CA ARG A 150 2.23 8.64 -23.95
C ARG A 150 0.96 8.50 -23.11
N LEU A 151 0.79 9.33 -22.09
CA LEU A 151 -0.43 9.38 -21.28
C LEU A 151 -1.55 10.18 -21.94
N GLY A 152 -1.31 10.75 -23.11
CA GLY A 152 -2.28 11.54 -23.84
C GLY A 152 -2.51 12.92 -23.25
N ALA A 153 -1.45 13.55 -22.72
CA ALA A 153 -1.50 14.92 -22.22
C ALA A 153 -1.89 15.89 -23.33
N THR A 154 -2.67 16.91 -22.96
CA THR A 154 -2.99 18.03 -23.87
C THR A 154 -1.78 18.96 -24.01
N ASP A 155 -1.76 19.81 -25.05
CA ASP A 155 -0.71 20.81 -25.25
C ASP A 155 -0.53 21.69 -24.01
N GLU A 156 -1.61 22.06 -23.33
CA GLU A 156 -1.56 22.83 -22.08
C GLU A 156 -0.94 22.06 -20.90
N GLN A 157 -1.08 20.74 -20.89
CA GLN A 157 -0.47 19.86 -19.88
C GLN A 157 0.99 19.55 -20.19
N LEU A 158 1.39 19.63 -21.47
CA LEU A 158 2.77 19.51 -21.92
C LEU A 158 3.58 20.82 -21.69
N ASP A 159 2.90 21.97 -21.58
CA ASP A 159 3.52 23.26 -21.22
C ASP A 159 3.59 23.41 -19.70
N PHE A 160 4.36 22.53 -19.04
CA PHE A 160 4.51 22.51 -17.59
C PHE A 160 5.76 23.23 -17.12
N PRO A 161 5.72 23.98 -16.00
CA PRO A 161 6.90 24.56 -15.40
C PRO A 161 7.77 23.48 -14.75
N VAL A 162 9.08 23.66 -14.86
CA VAL A 162 10.09 22.76 -14.28
C VAL A 162 10.86 23.49 -13.19
N ILE A 163 11.00 22.82 -12.05
CA ILE A 163 11.81 23.26 -10.92
C ILE A 163 12.89 22.22 -10.66
N TYR A 164 14.12 22.66 -10.52
CA TYR A 164 15.25 21.84 -10.12
C TYR A 164 15.51 22.01 -8.63
N ALA A 165 15.57 20.94 -7.86
CA ALA A 165 15.63 21.03 -6.41
C ALA A 165 16.58 20.02 -5.76
N SER A 166 17.07 20.38 -4.59
CA SER A 166 17.59 19.46 -3.58
C SER A 166 16.78 19.61 -2.31
N ALA A 167 15.79 18.74 -2.12
CA ALA A 167 15.00 18.73 -0.90
C ALA A 167 15.86 18.50 0.34
N LEU A 168 16.91 17.68 0.24
CA LEU A 168 17.83 17.40 1.35
C LEU A 168 18.52 18.70 1.83
N HIS A 169 19.06 19.49 0.90
CA HIS A 169 19.77 20.72 1.21
C HIS A 169 18.84 21.94 1.31
N GLY A 170 17.57 21.83 0.90
CA GLY A 170 16.54 22.85 1.07
C GLY A 170 16.64 24.01 0.10
N TYR A 171 17.04 23.78 -1.16
CA TYR A 171 17.07 24.79 -2.21
C TYR A 171 16.38 24.33 -3.49
N ALA A 172 15.88 25.29 -4.27
CA ALA A 172 15.27 25.09 -5.57
C ALA A 172 15.63 26.21 -6.53
N GLY A 173 15.48 25.99 -7.83
CA GLY A 173 15.73 26.98 -8.88
C GLY A 173 15.07 26.63 -10.20
N LEU A 174 15.06 27.58 -11.12
CA LEU A 174 14.56 27.44 -12.49
C LEU A 174 15.61 26.86 -13.44
N ASP A 175 16.84 26.77 -13.00
CA ASP A 175 17.99 26.31 -13.77
C ASP A 175 18.56 25.03 -13.16
N GLU A 176 18.99 24.08 -13.97
CA GLU A 176 19.56 22.80 -13.52
C GLU A 176 20.90 22.96 -12.77
N ASP A 177 21.60 24.07 -13.01
CA ASP A 177 22.88 24.38 -12.36
C ASP A 177 22.72 24.99 -10.97
N VAL A 178 21.50 25.16 -10.44
CA VAL A 178 21.27 25.66 -9.09
C VAL A 178 21.96 24.77 -8.05
N ARG A 179 22.73 25.38 -7.14
CA ARG A 179 23.47 24.68 -6.06
C ARG A 179 23.36 25.37 -4.71
N GLY A 180 22.35 26.24 -4.54
CA GLY A 180 22.15 26.97 -3.29
C GLY A 180 20.90 27.85 -3.36
N GLY A 181 20.65 28.59 -2.29
CA GLY A 181 19.42 29.37 -2.12
C GLY A 181 18.43 28.72 -1.16
N ASP A 182 17.16 28.90 -1.41
CA ASP A 182 16.04 28.38 -0.63
C ASP A 182 14.92 27.85 -1.55
N MET A 183 13.75 27.54 -1.00
CA MET A 183 12.60 27.02 -1.75
C MET A 183 11.72 28.13 -2.37
N THR A 184 12.10 29.40 -2.29
CA THR A 184 11.34 30.52 -2.86
C THR A 184 10.94 30.31 -4.32
N PRO A 185 11.81 29.83 -5.25
CA PRO A 185 11.41 29.60 -6.63
C PRO A 185 10.27 28.60 -6.78
N LEU A 186 10.21 27.58 -5.92
CA LEU A 186 9.11 26.60 -5.91
C LEU A 186 7.82 27.24 -5.38
N PHE A 187 7.88 28.02 -4.31
CA PHE A 187 6.70 28.72 -3.80
C PHE A 187 6.13 29.70 -4.83
N GLU A 188 6.97 30.47 -5.48
CA GLU A 188 6.55 31.41 -6.53
C GLU A 188 5.93 30.69 -7.73
N THR A 189 6.49 29.56 -8.13
CA THR A 189 5.92 28.74 -9.21
C THR A 189 4.55 28.18 -8.83
N ILE A 190 4.37 27.68 -7.59
CA ILE A 190 3.06 27.23 -7.10
C ILE A 190 2.05 28.38 -7.15
N ILE A 191 2.39 29.56 -6.64
CA ILE A 191 1.49 30.71 -6.59
C ILE A 191 1.07 31.18 -7.99
N ASN A 192 2.01 31.20 -8.93
CA ASN A 192 1.80 31.74 -10.27
C ASN A 192 1.14 30.73 -11.23
N HIS A 193 1.45 29.44 -11.09
CA HIS A 193 0.97 28.41 -12.00
C HIS A 193 -0.34 27.76 -11.55
N VAL A 194 -0.51 27.49 -10.24
CA VAL A 194 -1.72 26.88 -9.72
C VAL A 194 -2.84 27.91 -9.68
N SER A 195 -3.96 27.61 -10.33
CA SER A 195 -5.14 28.47 -10.30
C SER A 195 -5.76 28.54 -8.90
N SER A 196 -6.42 29.65 -8.58
CA SER A 196 -7.28 29.70 -7.40
C SER A 196 -8.44 28.71 -7.58
N PRO A 197 -9.00 28.18 -6.46
CA PRO A 197 -10.14 27.27 -6.52
C PRO A 197 -11.32 27.82 -7.32
N ASP A 198 -11.83 27.04 -8.27
CA ASP A 198 -13.07 27.36 -9.00
C ASP A 198 -14.27 26.89 -8.16
N VAL A 199 -14.79 27.78 -7.32
CA VAL A 199 -15.84 27.51 -6.35
C VAL A 199 -16.78 28.73 -6.19
N ASP A 200 -18.00 28.49 -5.74
CA ASP A 200 -19.00 29.55 -5.48
C ASP A 200 -19.01 29.95 -3.96
N PRO A 201 -18.40 31.09 -3.60
CA PRO A 201 -18.35 31.53 -2.20
C PRO A 201 -19.68 32.11 -1.66
N SER A 202 -20.61 32.44 -2.56
CA SER A 202 -21.87 33.14 -2.24
C SER A 202 -23.06 32.20 -2.15
N GLY A 203 -22.97 31.00 -2.69
CA GLY A 203 -24.04 30.01 -2.67
C GLY A 203 -24.28 29.36 -1.30
N PRO A 204 -25.36 28.56 -1.17
CA PRO A 204 -25.61 27.78 0.03
C PRO A 204 -24.51 26.73 0.25
N PHE A 205 -24.20 26.45 1.53
CA PHE A 205 -23.13 25.55 1.92
C PHE A 205 -23.26 24.15 1.30
N GLN A 206 -22.15 23.67 0.73
CA GLN A 206 -22.03 22.32 0.19
C GLN A 206 -20.59 21.82 0.31
N LEU A 207 -20.41 20.61 0.85
CA LEU A 207 -19.14 19.91 0.99
C LEU A 207 -19.32 18.44 0.67
N GLN A 208 -18.38 17.82 -0.03
CA GLN A 208 -18.35 16.38 -0.24
C GLN A 208 -17.28 15.73 0.63
N VAL A 209 -17.63 14.64 1.32
CA VAL A 209 -16.70 13.87 2.15
C VAL A 209 -15.77 13.06 1.25
N SER A 210 -14.48 13.40 1.27
CA SER A 210 -13.43 12.73 0.48
C SER A 210 -12.61 11.75 1.30
N SER A 211 -12.48 11.97 2.60
CA SER A 211 -11.76 11.10 3.53
C SER A 211 -12.43 11.06 4.89
N LEU A 212 -12.22 9.98 5.62
CA LEU A 212 -12.71 9.81 6.98
C LEU A 212 -11.54 9.51 7.90
N ASP A 213 -11.64 10.02 9.12
CA ASP A 213 -10.72 9.70 10.21
C ASP A 213 -11.55 9.39 11.48
N TYR A 214 -10.94 8.82 12.47
CA TYR A 214 -11.62 8.45 13.71
C TYR A 214 -10.77 8.80 14.92
N ASN A 215 -11.41 9.42 15.88
CA ASN A 215 -10.82 9.69 17.19
C ASN A 215 -11.75 9.15 18.27
N SER A 216 -11.18 8.46 19.27
CA SER A 216 -11.97 7.84 20.34
C SER A 216 -12.78 8.82 21.19
N TYR A 217 -12.43 10.12 21.18
CA TYR A 217 -13.12 11.17 21.95
C TYR A 217 -14.21 11.88 21.16
N VAL A 218 -13.97 12.16 19.87
CA VAL A 218 -14.89 12.93 19.03
C VAL A 218 -15.63 12.08 18.00
N GLY A 219 -15.31 10.80 17.91
CA GLY A 219 -15.93 9.88 16.96
C GLY A 219 -15.39 10.03 15.55
N VAL A 220 -16.27 9.91 14.56
CA VAL A 220 -15.93 10.03 13.14
C VAL A 220 -15.63 11.48 12.77
N ILE A 221 -14.55 11.70 12.05
CA ILE A 221 -14.13 13.00 11.53
C ILE A 221 -14.22 12.93 10.01
N GLY A 222 -15.09 13.76 9.41
CA GLY A 222 -15.17 13.91 7.96
C GLY A 222 -14.13 14.91 7.47
N ILE A 223 -13.49 14.62 6.34
CA ILE A 223 -12.55 15.51 5.68
C ILE A 223 -13.02 15.72 4.24
N GLY A 224 -13.05 16.98 3.81
CA GLY A 224 -13.45 17.31 2.45
C GLY A 224 -13.23 18.78 2.11
N ARG A 225 -13.41 19.09 0.83
CA ARG A 225 -13.31 20.45 0.31
C ARG A 225 -14.70 21.08 0.26
N ILE A 226 -14.82 22.32 0.75
CA ILE A 226 -16.05 23.10 0.61
C ILE A 226 -16.16 23.54 -0.86
N ARG A 227 -17.22 23.09 -1.52
CA ARG A 227 -17.51 23.42 -2.92
C ARG A 227 -18.24 24.72 -3.07
N ARG A 228 -19.09 25.06 -2.08
CA ARG A 228 -19.95 26.24 -2.15
C ARG A 228 -20.25 26.79 -0.76
N GLY A 229 -20.35 28.11 -0.67
CA GLY A 229 -20.79 28.81 0.53
C GLY A 229 -19.78 28.81 1.69
N LYS A 230 -20.35 28.86 2.88
CA LYS A 230 -19.60 28.92 4.15
C LYS A 230 -20.29 28.08 5.20
N VAL A 231 -19.50 27.60 6.16
CA VAL A 231 -20.00 26.87 7.33
C VAL A 231 -19.39 27.43 8.61
N LYS A 232 -20.19 27.51 9.66
CA LYS A 232 -19.76 27.88 11.02
C LYS A 232 -19.86 26.67 11.95
N THR A 233 -19.15 26.75 13.06
CA THR A 233 -19.31 25.78 14.15
C THR A 233 -20.75 25.72 14.61
N ASN A 234 -21.23 24.55 15.01
CA ASN A 234 -22.56 24.29 15.46
C ASN A 234 -23.69 24.53 14.42
N THR A 235 -23.38 24.47 13.12
CA THR A 235 -24.34 24.67 12.03
C THR A 235 -25.17 23.40 11.77
N PRO A 236 -26.52 23.48 11.71
CA PRO A 236 -27.35 22.36 11.25
C PRO A 236 -27.17 22.14 9.76
N VAL A 237 -27.11 20.89 9.36
CA VAL A 237 -26.89 20.47 7.97
C VAL A 237 -27.75 19.26 7.61
N VAL A 238 -27.90 19.01 6.32
CA VAL A 238 -28.49 17.78 5.77
C VAL A 238 -27.40 17.00 5.07
N ILE A 239 -27.32 15.73 5.40
CA ILE A 239 -26.43 14.76 4.76
C ILE A 239 -27.21 14.03 3.68
N LEU A 240 -26.67 14.00 2.47
CA LEU A 240 -27.13 13.18 1.36
C LEU A 240 -26.14 12.04 1.18
N ASP A 241 -26.55 10.80 1.44
CA ASP A 241 -25.68 9.64 1.27
C ASP A 241 -25.58 9.16 -0.19
N ARG A 242 -24.81 8.11 -0.41
CA ARG A 242 -24.54 7.54 -1.74
C ARG A 242 -25.81 6.99 -2.42
N GLU A 243 -26.79 6.54 -1.64
CA GLU A 243 -28.07 6.01 -2.08
C GLU A 243 -29.11 7.12 -2.29
N GLY A 244 -28.75 8.39 -2.02
CA GLY A 244 -29.63 9.54 -2.13
C GLY A 244 -30.57 9.72 -0.93
N GLN A 245 -30.34 9.02 0.18
CA GLN A 245 -31.14 9.18 1.41
C GLN A 245 -30.70 10.43 2.17
N ARG A 246 -31.68 11.13 2.74
CA ARG A 246 -31.45 12.36 3.49
C ARG A 246 -31.51 12.09 4.97
N ARG A 247 -30.54 12.62 5.70
CA ARG A 247 -30.55 12.63 7.18
C ARG A 247 -30.07 13.97 7.70
N ASN A 248 -30.60 14.36 8.85
CA ASN A 248 -30.21 15.60 9.51
C ASN A 248 -28.94 15.37 10.34
N GLY A 249 -28.10 16.39 10.40
CA GLY A 249 -26.91 16.40 11.22
C GLY A 249 -26.53 17.81 11.67
N ARG A 250 -25.40 17.89 12.36
CA ARG A 250 -24.87 19.18 12.83
C ARG A 250 -23.33 19.12 12.79
N VAL A 251 -22.71 20.10 12.14
CA VAL A 251 -21.26 20.30 12.21
C VAL A 251 -20.95 20.94 13.55
N LEU A 252 -20.37 20.18 14.48
CA LEU A 252 -20.03 20.68 15.82
C LEU A 252 -18.76 21.50 15.82
N GLN A 253 -17.69 20.94 15.24
CA GLN A 253 -16.38 21.58 15.15
C GLN A 253 -15.92 21.61 13.72
N ILE A 254 -15.17 22.65 13.37
CA ILE A 254 -14.47 22.81 12.09
C ILE A 254 -12.98 22.89 12.42
N LEU A 255 -12.21 22.00 11.83
CA LEU A 255 -10.78 21.90 12.03
C LEU A 255 -10.07 22.19 10.69
N GLY A 256 -9.25 23.21 10.66
CA GLY A 256 -8.34 23.45 9.55
C GLY A 256 -6.97 22.86 9.84
N PHE A 257 -6.09 22.88 8.84
CA PHE A 257 -4.73 22.38 8.95
C PHE A 257 -3.76 23.57 9.08
N GLN A 258 -2.81 23.46 10.00
CA GLN A 258 -1.68 24.38 10.12
C GLN A 258 -0.43 23.55 10.39
N GLY A 259 0.44 23.44 9.40
CA GLY A 259 1.42 22.37 9.42
C GLY A 259 0.70 21.03 9.49
N LEU A 260 1.05 20.20 10.46
CA LEU A 260 0.41 18.91 10.72
C LEU A 260 -0.67 18.96 11.79
N GLU A 261 -0.82 20.08 12.49
CA GLU A 261 -1.79 20.22 13.56
C GLU A 261 -3.17 20.58 12.99
N ARG A 262 -4.20 20.02 13.61
CA ARG A 262 -5.60 20.42 13.37
C ARG A 262 -5.96 21.50 14.35
N ILE A 263 -6.30 22.66 13.83
CA ILE A 263 -6.66 23.83 14.64
C ILE A 263 -8.16 24.12 14.43
N GLU A 264 -8.86 24.40 15.51
CA GLU A 264 -10.28 24.74 15.46
C GLU A 264 -10.47 26.16 14.89
N PHE A 265 -11.35 26.26 13.89
CA PHE A 265 -11.78 27.52 13.28
C PHE A 265 -13.26 27.77 13.52
N PRO A 266 -13.66 29.03 13.77
CA PRO A 266 -15.07 29.36 13.96
C PRO A 266 -15.88 29.28 12.66
N GLU A 267 -15.24 29.46 11.51
CA GLU A 267 -15.86 29.51 10.18
C GLU A 267 -14.87 29.03 9.11
N ALA A 268 -15.36 28.36 8.07
CA ALA A 268 -14.64 28.02 6.87
C ALA A 268 -15.47 28.35 5.62
N ALA A 269 -14.81 28.59 4.48
CA ALA A 269 -15.43 29.07 3.25
C ALA A 269 -15.12 28.17 2.05
N ALA A 270 -15.86 28.37 0.96
CA ALA A 270 -15.66 27.68 -0.30
C ALA A 270 -14.18 27.71 -0.76
N GLY A 271 -13.65 26.57 -1.15
CA GLY A 271 -12.27 26.33 -1.51
C GLY A 271 -11.41 25.72 -0.40
N ASP A 272 -11.77 25.93 0.87
CA ASP A 272 -11.00 25.37 2.00
C ASP A 272 -11.15 23.85 2.08
N ILE A 273 -10.08 23.17 2.44
CA ILE A 273 -10.05 21.76 2.83
C ILE A 273 -10.14 21.73 4.35
N ILE A 274 -11.22 21.14 4.87
CA ILE A 274 -11.50 21.11 6.31
C ILE A 274 -11.71 19.68 6.81
N ALA A 275 -11.43 19.46 8.09
CA ALA A 275 -11.95 18.36 8.85
C ALA A 275 -13.11 18.87 9.74
N PHE A 276 -14.12 18.04 9.98
CA PHE A 276 -15.27 18.40 10.80
C PHE A 276 -15.78 17.22 11.61
N THR A 277 -16.44 17.52 12.74
CA THR A 277 -16.98 16.53 13.69
C THR A 277 -18.46 16.76 13.95
N GLY A 278 -19.10 15.79 14.61
CA GLY A 278 -20.48 15.91 15.10
C GLY A 278 -21.53 15.22 14.24
N ILE A 279 -21.13 14.47 13.24
CA ILE A 279 -22.02 13.69 12.38
C ILE A 279 -21.64 12.22 12.44
N ASP A 280 -22.53 11.40 12.98
CA ASP A 280 -22.31 9.95 13.05
C ASP A 280 -22.64 9.26 11.71
N GLY A 281 -21.98 8.13 11.46
CA GLY A 281 -22.26 7.28 10.31
C GLY A 281 -21.98 7.96 8.97
N LEU A 282 -21.01 8.89 8.90
CA LEU A 282 -20.54 9.47 7.64
C LEU A 282 -19.94 8.39 6.75
N GLY A 283 -20.23 8.48 5.45
CA GLY A 283 -19.63 7.69 4.39
C GLY A 283 -18.78 8.56 3.45
N ILE A 284 -17.87 7.92 2.74
CA ILE A 284 -17.17 8.58 1.63
C ILE A 284 -18.18 8.88 0.52
N SER A 285 -18.05 10.04 -0.11
CA SER A 285 -18.98 10.62 -1.09
C SER A 285 -20.26 11.21 -0.49
N ASP A 286 -20.52 11.08 0.81
CA ASP A 286 -21.63 11.81 1.43
C ASP A 286 -21.50 13.31 1.14
N VAL A 287 -22.62 13.96 0.83
CA VAL A 287 -22.66 15.40 0.58
C VAL A 287 -23.33 16.10 1.75
N ILE A 288 -22.61 17.03 2.35
CA ILE A 288 -23.09 17.84 3.46
C ILE A 288 -23.62 19.16 2.91
N CYS A 289 -24.91 19.43 3.09
CA CYS A 289 -25.60 20.55 2.47
C CYS A 289 -26.24 21.48 3.49
N ASP A 290 -26.46 22.74 3.07
CA ASP A 290 -27.42 23.62 3.70
C ASP A 290 -28.83 22.98 3.68
N PRO A 291 -29.59 22.97 4.78
CA PRO A 291 -30.93 22.36 4.83
C PRO A 291 -31.91 22.87 3.76
N ASN A 292 -31.71 24.09 3.29
CA ASN A 292 -32.60 24.73 2.29
C ASN A 292 -32.16 24.45 0.85
N ALA A 293 -30.96 23.85 0.62
CA ALA A 293 -30.41 23.60 -0.72
C ALA A 293 -29.66 22.27 -0.73
N VAL A 294 -30.41 21.18 -0.72
CA VAL A 294 -29.86 19.81 -0.72
C VAL A 294 -29.73 19.34 -2.17
N GLU A 295 -28.50 19.33 -2.66
CA GLU A 295 -28.15 18.94 -4.03
C GLU A 295 -27.07 17.86 -4.01
N PRO A 296 -27.21 16.78 -4.85
CA PRO A 296 -26.18 15.76 -4.96
C PRO A 296 -24.94 16.28 -5.70
N LEU A 297 -23.79 15.71 -5.40
CA LEU A 297 -22.57 15.82 -6.20
C LEU A 297 -22.27 14.48 -6.87
N PRO A 298 -21.50 14.46 -7.96
CA PRO A 298 -21.06 13.22 -8.57
C PRO A 298 -20.35 12.33 -7.52
N LEU A 299 -20.69 11.05 -7.51
CA LEU A 299 -20.06 10.11 -6.60
C LEU A 299 -18.57 10.00 -6.88
N LEU A 300 -17.77 10.03 -5.83
CA LEU A 300 -16.35 9.72 -5.93
C LEU A 300 -16.20 8.23 -6.28
N LYS A 301 -15.49 7.96 -7.35
CA LYS A 301 -15.22 6.59 -7.75
C LYS A 301 -14.26 5.97 -6.74
N VAL A 302 -14.61 4.78 -6.29
CA VAL A 302 -13.75 3.93 -5.48
C VAL A 302 -13.49 2.69 -6.31
N ASP A 303 -12.23 2.43 -6.59
CA ASP A 303 -11.89 1.22 -7.31
C ASP A 303 -12.30 -0.02 -6.51
N GLU A 304 -12.83 -1.00 -7.20
CA GLU A 304 -13.27 -2.23 -6.57
C GLU A 304 -12.11 -3.15 -6.20
N PRO A 305 -12.26 -3.98 -5.16
CA PRO A 305 -11.25 -4.98 -4.81
C PRO A 305 -10.95 -5.94 -5.96
N THR A 306 -9.68 -6.32 -6.09
CA THR A 306 -9.20 -7.29 -7.09
C THR A 306 -8.72 -8.60 -6.47
N MET A 307 -8.40 -8.58 -5.17
CA MET A 307 -7.93 -9.74 -4.42
C MET A 307 -8.74 -9.96 -3.16
N SER A 308 -8.81 -11.20 -2.71
CA SER A 308 -9.47 -11.59 -1.46
C SER A 308 -8.62 -12.60 -0.68
N MET A 309 -8.77 -12.59 0.64
CA MET A 309 -8.16 -13.55 1.56
C MET A 309 -9.19 -13.95 2.63
N THR A 310 -9.07 -15.15 3.16
CA THR A 310 -9.82 -15.55 4.35
C THR A 310 -9.04 -15.20 5.61
N PHE A 311 -9.63 -14.35 6.46
CA PHE A 311 -9.16 -14.09 7.81
C PHE A 311 -9.95 -14.95 8.78
N GLN A 312 -9.27 -15.66 9.66
CA GLN A 312 -9.95 -16.55 10.60
C GLN A 312 -9.28 -16.53 11.98
N VAL A 313 -10.04 -16.98 12.97
CA VAL A 313 -9.52 -17.22 14.31
C VAL A 313 -8.36 -18.22 14.25
N ASN A 314 -7.29 -17.94 14.99
CA ASN A 314 -6.19 -18.90 15.11
C ASN A 314 -6.62 -20.10 15.96
N THR A 315 -6.64 -21.27 15.35
CA THR A 315 -7.00 -22.54 15.99
C THR A 315 -5.79 -23.45 16.21
N SER A 316 -4.57 -22.90 16.13
CA SER A 316 -3.35 -23.69 16.36
C SER A 316 -3.22 -24.10 17.83
N PRO A 317 -2.38 -25.11 18.15
CA PRO A 317 -2.07 -25.48 19.53
C PRO A 317 -1.40 -24.37 20.35
N PHE A 318 -0.94 -23.30 19.68
CA PHE A 318 -0.32 -22.12 20.32
C PHE A 318 -1.25 -20.92 20.41
N ALA A 319 -2.52 -21.07 19.98
CA ALA A 319 -3.49 -20.00 20.04
C ALA A 319 -3.64 -19.39 21.44
N GLY A 320 -3.68 -18.07 21.53
CA GLY A 320 -3.85 -17.32 22.77
C GLY A 320 -2.60 -17.20 23.63
N ARG A 321 -1.43 -17.68 23.19
CA ARG A 321 -0.18 -17.55 23.96
C ARG A 321 0.50 -16.19 23.79
N GLU A 322 0.29 -15.54 22.66
CA GLU A 322 1.01 -14.33 22.30
C GLU A 322 0.07 -13.15 22.02
N GLY A 323 -1.12 -13.42 21.54
CA GLY A 323 -2.13 -12.40 21.21
C GLY A 323 -3.01 -12.03 22.40
N LYS A 324 -3.42 -10.76 22.45
CA LYS A 324 -4.39 -10.23 23.42
C LYS A 324 -5.84 -10.40 22.92
N TYR A 325 -6.04 -10.29 21.60
CA TYR A 325 -7.34 -10.37 20.95
C TYR A 325 -7.36 -11.61 20.05
N VAL A 326 -8.13 -12.63 20.47
CA VAL A 326 -8.06 -13.99 19.88
C VAL A 326 -9.44 -14.55 19.50
N THR A 327 -10.53 -13.82 19.74
CA THR A 327 -11.89 -14.31 19.50
C THR A 327 -12.48 -13.79 18.18
N SER A 328 -13.40 -14.53 17.57
CA SER A 328 -14.10 -14.14 16.34
C SER A 328 -14.84 -12.81 16.49
N ARG A 329 -15.46 -12.57 17.65
CA ARG A 329 -16.12 -11.29 17.92
C ARG A 329 -15.15 -10.11 17.87
N GLN A 330 -13.98 -10.22 18.53
CA GLN A 330 -12.97 -9.16 18.52
C GLN A 330 -12.41 -8.94 17.11
N LEU A 331 -12.17 -10.02 16.36
CA LEU A 331 -11.72 -9.96 14.97
C LEU A 331 -12.75 -9.25 14.09
N ARG A 332 -14.04 -9.62 14.19
CA ARG A 332 -15.15 -9.00 13.47
C ARG A 332 -15.24 -7.50 13.78
N GLU A 333 -15.27 -7.13 15.06
CA GLU A 333 -15.36 -5.73 15.48
C GLU A 333 -14.19 -4.89 14.96
N ARG A 334 -12.97 -5.46 14.93
CA ARG A 334 -11.80 -4.76 14.39
C ARG A 334 -11.88 -4.60 12.87
N LEU A 335 -12.27 -5.65 12.16
CA LEU A 335 -12.43 -5.60 10.71
C LEU A 335 -13.52 -4.59 10.31
N HIS A 336 -14.67 -4.59 10.96
CA HIS A 336 -15.72 -3.60 10.69
C HIS A 336 -15.28 -2.16 11.00
N ARG A 337 -14.43 -1.95 12.02
CA ARG A 337 -13.85 -0.63 12.28
C ARG A 337 -12.95 -0.18 11.15
N GLU A 338 -12.23 -1.08 10.52
CA GLU A 338 -11.39 -0.76 9.36
C GLU A 338 -12.22 -0.20 8.20
N LEU A 339 -13.43 -0.70 7.95
CA LEU A 339 -14.31 -0.23 6.87
C LEU A 339 -14.67 1.27 6.99
N ILE A 340 -14.58 1.86 8.20
CA ILE A 340 -14.87 3.29 8.39
C ILE A 340 -13.84 4.14 7.63
N HIS A 341 -12.57 3.73 7.63
CA HIS A 341 -11.46 4.48 7.03
C HIS A 341 -11.10 3.98 5.64
N ASN A 342 -11.25 2.68 5.43
CA ASN A 342 -10.74 1.97 4.27
C ASN A 342 -11.87 1.54 3.34
N VAL A 343 -12.29 2.43 2.44
CA VAL A 343 -13.41 2.18 1.52
C VAL A 343 -13.10 1.20 0.39
N ALA A 344 -11.83 0.94 0.13
CA ALA A 344 -11.41 -0.05 -0.86
C ALA A 344 -11.44 -1.48 -0.30
N LEU A 345 -11.73 -1.63 0.99
CA LEU A 345 -11.86 -2.92 1.66
C LEU A 345 -13.32 -3.38 1.62
N ARG A 346 -13.54 -4.67 1.40
CA ARG A 346 -14.84 -5.33 1.61
C ARG A 346 -14.66 -6.48 2.58
N ILE A 347 -15.61 -6.65 3.47
CA ILE A 347 -15.64 -7.73 4.45
C ILE A 347 -16.97 -8.43 4.32
N GLU A 348 -16.91 -9.73 4.09
CA GLU A 348 -18.07 -10.60 3.95
C GLU A 348 -17.97 -11.68 5.03
N ASP A 349 -19.04 -11.86 5.77
CA ASP A 349 -19.17 -13.00 6.69
C ASP A 349 -19.27 -14.29 5.87
N SER A 350 -18.63 -15.36 6.34
CA SER A 350 -18.78 -16.68 5.74
C SER A 350 -19.82 -17.51 6.51
N ASP A 351 -20.17 -18.70 5.98
CA ASP A 351 -21.02 -19.67 6.68
C ASP A 351 -20.40 -20.14 8.02
N ASP A 352 -19.08 -20.03 8.14
CA ASP A 352 -18.34 -20.30 9.37
C ASP A 352 -18.15 -18.99 10.15
N PRO A 353 -18.71 -18.85 11.36
CA PRO A 353 -18.66 -17.62 12.14
C PRO A 353 -17.25 -17.20 12.57
N ASP A 354 -16.27 -18.09 12.46
CA ASP A 354 -14.87 -17.83 12.79
C ASP A 354 -14.04 -17.42 11.57
N LYS A 355 -14.68 -17.27 10.38
CA LYS A 355 -14.03 -16.89 9.13
C LYS A 355 -14.68 -15.68 8.49
N PHE A 356 -13.84 -14.80 7.95
CA PHE A 356 -14.24 -13.59 7.24
C PHE A 356 -13.51 -13.53 5.90
N LYS A 357 -14.26 -13.31 4.83
CA LYS A 357 -13.65 -13.02 3.53
C LYS A 357 -13.36 -11.53 3.46
N VAL A 358 -12.08 -11.20 3.37
CA VAL A 358 -11.58 -9.83 3.31
C VAL A 358 -11.02 -9.58 1.92
N SER A 359 -11.59 -8.61 1.22
CA SER A 359 -11.24 -8.27 -0.15
C SER A 359 -10.61 -6.88 -0.21
N GLY A 360 -9.50 -6.73 -0.92
CA GLY A 360 -8.74 -5.50 -1.07
C GLY A 360 -8.21 -5.31 -2.48
N ARG A 361 -7.54 -4.18 -2.72
CA ARG A 361 -7.01 -3.83 -4.04
C ARG A 361 -5.82 -4.67 -4.47
N GLY A 362 -5.00 -5.09 -3.53
CA GLY A 362 -3.79 -5.85 -3.80
C GLY A 362 -3.24 -6.51 -2.55
N GLU A 363 -2.13 -7.22 -2.72
CA GLU A 363 -1.47 -7.96 -1.65
C GLU A 363 -0.90 -7.03 -0.57
N LEU A 364 -0.29 -5.91 -0.97
CA LEU A 364 0.26 -4.93 -0.04
C LEU A 364 -0.84 -4.31 0.83
N HIS A 365 -2.00 -3.99 0.25
CA HIS A 365 -3.14 -3.45 0.99
C HIS A 365 -3.61 -4.40 2.10
N LEU A 366 -3.75 -5.69 1.79
CA LEU A 366 -4.16 -6.71 2.76
C LEU A 366 -3.06 -7.00 3.79
N SER A 367 -1.78 -7.04 3.39
CA SER A 367 -0.66 -7.27 4.31
C SER A 367 -0.48 -6.14 5.32
N ILE A 368 -0.73 -4.89 4.93
CA ILE A 368 -0.73 -3.74 5.84
C ILE A 368 -1.83 -3.86 6.88
N LEU A 369 -3.04 -4.27 6.48
CA LEU A 369 -4.12 -4.51 7.44
C LEU A 369 -3.74 -5.60 8.46
N ILE A 370 -3.18 -6.71 8.00
CA ILE A 370 -2.73 -7.81 8.86
C ILE A 370 -1.64 -7.32 9.83
N GLU A 371 -0.67 -6.55 9.33
CA GLU A 371 0.43 -6.04 10.16
C GLU A 371 -0.05 -5.02 11.20
N ASN A 372 -1.00 -4.13 10.85
CA ASN A 372 -1.63 -3.24 11.81
C ASN A 372 -2.34 -4.03 12.92
N MET A 373 -3.14 -5.03 12.57
CA MET A 373 -3.82 -5.88 13.54
C MET A 373 -2.84 -6.63 14.43
N ARG A 374 -1.74 -7.14 13.86
CA ARG A 374 -0.66 -7.79 14.59
C ARG A 374 -0.05 -6.88 15.64
N ARG A 375 0.25 -5.62 15.30
CA ARG A 375 0.83 -4.61 16.21
C ARG A 375 -0.17 -4.16 17.29
N GLU A 376 -1.45 -4.15 16.98
CA GLU A 376 -2.52 -3.90 17.95
C GLU A 376 -2.70 -5.06 18.96
N GLY A 377 -2.07 -6.20 18.75
CA GLY A 377 -2.12 -7.36 19.63
C GLY A 377 -3.12 -8.44 19.23
N TYR A 378 -3.61 -8.42 17.99
CA TYR A 378 -4.47 -9.47 17.46
C TYR A 378 -3.66 -10.71 17.08
N GLU A 379 -4.31 -11.87 17.22
CA GLU A 379 -3.83 -13.16 16.77
C GLU A 379 -4.86 -13.75 15.82
N LEU A 380 -4.43 -14.10 14.61
CA LEU A 380 -5.31 -14.60 13.55
C LEU A 380 -4.56 -15.58 12.65
N ALA A 381 -5.29 -16.29 11.82
CA ALA A 381 -4.74 -17.06 10.72
C ALA A 381 -5.33 -16.56 9.40
N VAL A 382 -4.51 -16.53 8.35
CA VAL A 382 -4.91 -16.04 7.04
C VAL A 382 -4.59 -17.03 5.95
N SER A 383 -5.44 -17.08 4.92
CA SER A 383 -5.26 -17.93 3.74
C SER A 383 -4.33 -17.26 2.72
N ARG A 384 -3.95 -18.03 1.70
CA ARG A 384 -3.33 -17.47 0.48
C ARG A 384 -4.23 -16.40 -0.14
N PRO A 385 -3.64 -15.31 -0.70
CA PRO A 385 -4.40 -14.36 -1.51
C PRO A 385 -4.94 -15.03 -2.78
N GLU A 386 -6.19 -14.72 -3.13
CA GLU A 386 -6.86 -15.18 -4.33
C GLU A 386 -7.38 -13.99 -5.14
N VAL A 387 -7.28 -14.05 -6.46
CA VAL A 387 -7.86 -13.02 -7.33
C VAL A 387 -9.38 -13.16 -7.40
N ILE A 388 -10.08 -12.03 -7.48
CA ILE A 388 -11.52 -12.00 -7.61
C ILE A 388 -11.88 -12.20 -9.09
N VAL A 389 -12.43 -13.37 -9.42
CA VAL A 389 -12.96 -13.66 -10.76
C VAL A 389 -14.39 -13.13 -10.84
N ARG A 390 -14.73 -12.48 -11.95
CA ARG A 390 -16.05 -11.94 -12.24
C ARG A 390 -16.66 -12.65 -13.45
N GLU A 391 -17.95 -12.77 -13.46
CA GLU A 391 -18.70 -13.20 -14.64
C GLU A 391 -19.16 -11.96 -15.42
N ILE A 392 -18.70 -11.83 -16.65
CA ILE A 392 -19.08 -10.74 -17.56
C ILE A 392 -19.62 -11.41 -18.82
N ASP A 393 -20.88 -11.13 -19.18
CA ASP A 393 -21.56 -11.71 -20.33
C ASP A 393 -21.56 -13.26 -20.34
N GLY A 394 -21.57 -13.90 -19.16
CA GLY A 394 -21.56 -15.36 -18.99
C GLY A 394 -20.18 -16.02 -19.10
N GLU A 395 -19.12 -15.23 -19.22
CA GLU A 395 -17.75 -15.71 -19.29
C GLU A 395 -16.94 -15.26 -18.04
N PRO A 396 -16.01 -16.08 -17.54
CA PRO A 396 -15.18 -15.70 -16.40
C PRO A 396 -14.06 -14.73 -16.81
N TYR A 397 -13.96 -13.63 -16.07
CA TYR A 397 -12.94 -12.60 -16.22
C TYR A 397 -12.11 -12.50 -14.96
N GLU A 398 -10.79 -12.32 -15.12
CA GLU A 398 -9.83 -12.08 -14.04
C GLU A 398 -9.16 -10.71 -14.15
N PRO A 399 -8.65 -10.14 -13.05
CA PRO A 399 -7.92 -8.88 -13.10
C PRO A 399 -6.58 -9.05 -13.81
N TYR A 400 -6.24 -8.09 -14.67
CA TYR A 400 -4.94 -7.95 -15.33
C TYR A 400 -4.22 -6.74 -14.82
N GLU A 401 -2.90 -6.83 -14.77
CA GLU A 401 -2.01 -5.75 -14.33
C GLU A 401 -0.99 -5.41 -15.40
N GLN A 402 -0.70 -4.12 -15.54
CA GLN A 402 0.50 -3.67 -16.23
C GLN A 402 1.67 -3.85 -15.28
N LEU A 403 2.60 -4.69 -15.69
CA LEU A 403 3.84 -4.97 -14.97
C LEU A 403 4.98 -4.29 -15.71
N THR A 404 5.78 -3.52 -14.99
CA THR A 404 7.05 -2.98 -15.47
C THR A 404 8.18 -3.56 -14.64
N VAL A 405 9.15 -4.16 -15.29
CA VAL A 405 10.39 -4.61 -14.65
C VAL A 405 11.58 -3.91 -15.28
N ASP A 406 12.54 -3.50 -14.46
CA ASP A 406 13.79 -2.90 -14.87
C ASP A 406 14.93 -3.76 -14.35
N VAL A 407 15.68 -4.39 -15.26
CA VAL A 407 16.68 -5.41 -14.94
C VAL A 407 17.97 -5.17 -15.71
N GLU A 408 19.07 -5.69 -15.18
CA GLU A 408 20.33 -5.77 -15.94
C GLU A 408 20.16 -6.71 -17.14
N GLU A 409 20.79 -6.39 -18.27
CA GLU A 409 20.67 -7.18 -19.52
C GLU A 409 20.93 -8.67 -19.32
N GLN A 410 21.86 -9.04 -18.42
CA GLN A 410 22.14 -10.45 -18.09
C GLN A 410 20.96 -11.21 -17.49
N HIS A 411 20.01 -10.52 -16.84
CA HIS A 411 18.83 -11.12 -16.21
C HIS A 411 17.59 -11.08 -17.12
N GLN A 412 17.66 -10.41 -18.28
CA GLN A 412 16.52 -10.25 -19.19
C GLN A 412 15.94 -11.60 -19.60
N GLY A 413 16.75 -12.52 -20.12
CA GLY A 413 16.28 -13.83 -20.61
C GLY A 413 15.55 -14.64 -19.54
N PRO A 414 16.17 -14.90 -18.38
CA PRO A 414 15.52 -15.61 -17.27
C PRO A 414 14.21 -14.97 -16.79
N ILE A 415 14.13 -13.63 -16.74
CA ILE A 415 12.89 -12.93 -16.32
C ILE A 415 11.80 -13.06 -17.38
N MET A 416 12.13 -12.92 -18.67
CA MET A 416 11.18 -13.11 -19.76
C MET A 416 10.60 -14.54 -19.78
N GLU A 417 11.42 -15.55 -19.56
CA GLU A 417 10.99 -16.95 -19.46
C GLU A 417 9.99 -17.13 -18.32
N LYS A 418 10.32 -16.66 -17.11
CA LYS A 418 9.44 -16.75 -15.92
C LYS A 418 8.13 -16.01 -16.10
N LEU A 419 8.15 -14.83 -16.71
CA LEU A 419 6.93 -14.07 -17.00
C LEU A 419 6.07 -14.75 -18.07
N GLY A 420 6.69 -15.43 -19.05
CA GLY A 420 5.99 -16.25 -20.03
C GLY A 420 5.29 -17.45 -19.39
N GLU A 421 5.94 -18.18 -18.46
CA GLU A 421 5.33 -19.26 -17.66
C GLU A 421 4.14 -18.77 -16.86
N ARG A 422 4.20 -17.53 -16.37
CA ARG A 422 3.15 -16.85 -15.61
C ARG A 422 2.10 -16.15 -16.50
N ARG A 423 2.14 -16.44 -17.83
CA ARG A 423 1.17 -15.94 -18.81
C ARG A 423 1.19 -14.43 -19.03
N GLY A 424 2.33 -13.77 -18.79
CA GLY A 424 2.54 -12.37 -19.15
C GLY A 424 2.69 -12.18 -20.65
N ASP A 425 2.04 -11.15 -21.20
CA ASP A 425 2.18 -10.73 -22.59
C ASP A 425 3.11 -9.52 -22.64
N LEU A 426 4.25 -9.62 -23.32
CA LEU A 426 5.20 -8.52 -23.47
C LEU A 426 4.58 -7.41 -24.35
N LEU A 427 4.55 -6.20 -23.83
CA LEU A 427 4.03 -5.01 -24.53
C LEU A 427 5.15 -4.19 -25.14
N ASP A 428 6.23 -3.95 -24.38
CA ASP A 428 7.35 -3.11 -24.83
C ASP A 428 8.66 -3.55 -24.17
N MET A 429 9.78 -3.23 -24.84
CA MET A 429 11.14 -3.50 -24.34
C MET A 429 12.05 -2.32 -24.69
N GLN A 430 12.63 -1.68 -23.68
CA GLN A 430 13.44 -0.48 -23.84
C GLN A 430 14.81 -0.65 -23.15
N PRO A 431 15.88 -0.89 -23.91
CA PRO A 431 17.24 -0.85 -23.37
C PRO A 431 17.65 0.61 -23.07
N ASP A 432 18.36 0.83 -21.97
CA ASP A 432 18.87 2.15 -21.58
C ASP A 432 20.21 2.51 -22.25
N GLY A 433 20.81 1.56 -22.97
CA GLY A 433 22.14 1.70 -23.58
C GLY A 433 23.30 1.69 -22.58
N LYS A 434 23.04 1.36 -21.31
CA LYS A 434 24.04 1.31 -20.22
C LYS A 434 24.04 -0.02 -19.47
N GLY A 435 23.42 -1.05 -20.04
CA GLY A 435 23.38 -2.40 -19.50
C GLY A 435 22.12 -2.73 -18.69
N ARG A 436 21.08 -1.90 -18.76
CA ARG A 436 19.76 -2.20 -18.20
C ARG A 436 18.69 -2.21 -19.28
N VAL A 437 17.65 -2.99 -19.03
CA VAL A 437 16.50 -3.12 -19.92
C VAL A 437 15.22 -2.99 -19.09
N ARG A 438 14.31 -2.15 -19.57
CA ARG A 438 12.94 -2.05 -19.06
C ARG A 438 12.03 -2.90 -19.92
N LEU A 439 11.22 -3.74 -19.27
CA LEU A 439 10.23 -4.60 -19.91
C LEU A 439 8.85 -4.25 -19.37
N ASP A 440 7.91 -3.96 -20.26
CA ASP A 440 6.51 -3.72 -19.91
C ASP A 440 5.66 -4.92 -20.35
N TYR A 441 4.86 -5.45 -19.43
CA TYR A 441 3.99 -6.62 -19.63
C TYR A 441 2.55 -6.31 -19.27
N LEU A 442 1.62 -7.02 -19.91
CA LEU A 442 0.27 -7.22 -19.42
C LEU A 442 0.16 -8.63 -18.86
N ILE A 443 -0.16 -8.78 -17.59
CA ILE A 443 -0.14 -10.07 -16.90
C ILE A 443 -1.40 -10.27 -16.05
N PRO A 444 -1.99 -11.49 -15.98
CA PRO A 444 -3.02 -11.77 -15.00
C PRO A 444 -2.49 -11.55 -13.57
N ALA A 445 -3.25 -10.86 -12.71
CA ALA A 445 -2.82 -10.54 -11.35
C ALA A 445 -2.41 -11.78 -10.54
N ARG A 446 -3.08 -12.93 -10.75
CA ARG A 446 -2.67 -14.20 -10.11
C ARG A 446 -1.29 -14.68 -10.55
N GLY A 447 -0.77 -14.24 -11.70
CA GLY A 447 0.58 -14.51 -12.16
C GLY A 447 1.65 -13.76 -11.36
N LEU A 448 1.28 -12.71 -10.65
CA LEU A 448 2.20 -11.92 -9.81
C LEU A 448 2.29 -12.46 -8.38
N ILE A 449 1.31 -13.25 -7.92
CA ILE A 449 1.36 -13.87 -6.60
C ILE A 449 2.60 -14.76 -6.49
N GLY A 450 3.47 -14.46 -5.51
CA GLY A 450 4.73 -15.16 -5.30
C GLY A 450 5.84 -14.83 -6.31
N PHE A 451 5.63 -13.91 -7.23
CA PHE A 451 6.65 -13.55 -8.23
C PHE A 451 7.72 -12.61 -7.68
N GLN A 452 7.40 -11.74 -6.72
CA GLN A 452 8.35 -10.76 -6.21
C GLN A 452 9.59 -11.41 -5.57
N THR A 453 9.41 -12.43 -4.76
CA THR A 453 10.52 -13.18 -4.14
C THR A 453 11.36 -13.92 -5.19
N GLU A 454 10.71 -14.51 -6.18
CA GLU A 454 11.39 -15.18 -7.31
C GLU A 454 12.18 -14.19 -8.18
N PHE A 455 11.58 -13.03 -8.47
CA PHE A 455 12.19 -11.94 -9.21
C PHE A 455 13.46 -11.42 -8.53
N LEU A 456 13.38 -11.08 -7.23
CA LEU A 456 14.52 -10.60 -6.46
C LEU A 456 15.66 -11.63 -6.42
N THR A 457 15.32 -12.92 -6.29
CA THR A 457 16.31 -14.00 -6.30
C THR A 457 16.99 -14.11 -7.68
N THR A 458 16.21 -14.06 -8.76
CA THR A 458 16.71 -14.17 -10.14
C THR A 458 17.58 -12.98 -10.52
N THR A 459 17.25 -11.78 -10.05
CA THR A 459 17.98 -10.55 -10.34
C THR A 459 19.07 -10.24 -9.29
N SER A 460 19.33 -11.15 -8.35
CA SER A 460 20.28 -10.94 -7.25
C SER A 460 19.99 -9.66 -6.44
N GLY A 461 18.72 -9.25 -6.39
CA GLY A 461 18.25 -8.05 -5.68
C GLY A 461 18.47 -6.72 -6.43
N THR A 462 19.02 -6.73 -7.65
CA THR A 462 19.30 -5.50 -8.43
C THR A 462 18.12 -5.07 -9.32
N GLY A 463 17.14 -5.96 -9.55
CA GLY A 463 15.96 -5.68 -10.35
C GLY A 463 14.94 -4.82 -9.64
N LEU A 464 14.22 -4.01 -10.40
CA LEU A 464 13.08 -3.23 -9.93
C LEU A 464 11.81 -3.79 -10.55
N ILE A 465 10.77 -3.94 -9.77
CA ILE A 465 9.47 -4.48 -10.19
C ILE A 465 8.34 -3.57 -9.71
N TYR A 466 7.44 -3.26 -10.62
CA TYR A 466 6.26 -2.43 -10.35
C TYR A 466 5.09 -2.96 -11.14
N HIS A 467 3.91 -2.98 -10.53
CA HIS A 467 2.69 -3.40 -11.20
C HIS A 467 1.51 -2.54 -10.79
N VAL A 468 0.52 -2.43 -11.65
CA VAL A 468 -0.71 -1.65 -11.43
C VAL A 468 -1.88 -2.33 -12.13
N PHE A 469 -3.05 -2.34 -11.48
CA PHE A 469 -4.27 -2.85 -12.10
C PHE A 469 -4.58 -2.09 -13.40
N ASP A 470 -4.85 -2.83 -14.47
CA ASP A 470 -5.24 -2.31 -15.77
C ASP A 470 -6.74 -2.49 -16.03
N ARG A 471 -7.19 -3.73 -16.13
CA ARG A 471 -8.57 -4.09 -16.45
C ARG A 471 -8.93 -5.51 -16.03
N TYR A 472 -10.21 -5.83 -16.11
CA TYR A 472 -10.65 -7.22 -16.18
C TYR A 472 -10.53 -7.74 -17.60
N GLY A 473 -9.98 -8.93 -17.78
CA GLY A 473 -9.83 -9.65 -19.05
C GLY A 473 -10.25 -11.11 -18.92
N PRO A 474 -10.42 -11.83 -20.05
CA PRO A 474 -10.81 -13.24 -20.03
C PRO A 474 -9.86 -14.09 -19.18
N LEU A 475 -10.42 -15.03 -18.40
CA LEU A 475 -9.66 -15.93 -17.55
C LEU A 475 -8.72 -16.81 -18.40
N LYS A 476 -7.39 -16.68 -18.24
CA LYS A 476 -6.43 -17.58 -18.91
C LYS A 476 -6.51 -18.98 -18.30
N LYS A 477 -6.64 -20.00 -19.14
CA LYS A 477 -6.75 -21.40 -18.69
C LYS A 477 -5.43 -21.92 -18.10
N GLY A 478 -5.53 -22.75 -17.06
CA GLY A 478 -4.42 -23.44 -16.41
C GLY A 478 -3.97 -22.80 -15.10
N ALA A 479 -3.24 -23.59 -14.30
CA ALA A 479 -2.61 -23.10 -13.08
C ALA A 479 -1.47 -22.13 -13.44
N ILE A 480 -1.33 -21.06 -12.67
CA ILE A 480 -0.28 -20.04 -12.83
C ILE A 480 0.39 -19.86 -11.47
N GLY A 481 1.72 -19.85 -11.45
CA GLY A 481 2.49 -19.48 -10.26
C GLY A 481 2.36 -20.44 -9.07
N ALA A 482 2.09 -21.73 -9.31
CA ALA A 482 2.10 -22.74 -8.24
C ALA A 482 3.53 -22.90 -7.68
N ARG A 483 3.63 -23.07 -6.36
CA ARG A 483 4.90 -23.40 -5.72
C ARG A 483 5.39 -24.77 -6.24
N ILE A 484 6.65 -24.82 -6.69
CA ILE A 484 7.24 -26.05 -7.21
C ILE A 484 7.63 -27.00 -6.07
N ASN A 485 8.18 -26.48 -4.99
CA ASN A 485 8.70 -27.25 -3.87
C ASN A 485 7.63 -27.54 -2.82
N GLY A 486 7.58 -28.78 -2.33
CA GLY A 486 6.78 -29.13 -1.17
C GLY A 486 7.33 -28.58 0.14
N VAL A 487 6.71 -28.92 1.26
CA VAL A 487 7.11 -28.46 2.60
C VAL A 487 7.44 -29.63 3.53
N LEU A 488 8.27 -29.33 4.54
CA LEU A 488 8.54 -30.23 5.66
C LEU A 488 7.53 -29.93 6.77
N ILE A 489 6.74 -30.91 7.15
CA ILE A 489 5.63 -30.78 8.11
C ILE A 489 5.97 -31.51 9.39
N ALA A 490 5.90 -30.83 10.54
CA ALA A 490 6.11 -31.47 11.83
C ALA A 490 5.00 -32.49 12.14
N ASN A 491 5.38 -33.66 12.69
CA ASN A 491 4.46 -34.71 13.13
C ASN A 491 4.25 -34.76 14.64
N ALA A 492 4.88 -33.85 15.40
CA ALA A 492 4.81 -33.85 16.84
C ALA A 492 4.93 -32.45 17.41
N THR A 493 4.43 -32.26 18.65
CA THR A 493 4.49 -30.99 19.38
C THR A 493 5.62 -31.02 20.41
N GLY A 494 6.47 -29.99 20.43
CA GLY A 494 7.59 -29.85 21.37
C GLY A 494 8.65 -28.88 20.86
N LYS A 495 9.87 -28.99 21.39
CA LYS A 495 11.01 -28.13 21.00
C LYS A 495 11.87 -28.84 19.96
N ALA A 496 12.18 -28.15 18.87
CA ALA A 496 13.07 -28.64 17.85
C ALA A 496 14.49 -28.86 18.40
N LEU A 497 15.09 -30.00 18.08
CA LEU A 497 16.42 -30.40 18.56
C LEU A 497 17.47 -30.25 17.45
N ALA A 498 18.65 -29.76 17.81
CA ALA A 498 19.76 -29.55 16.87
C ALA A 498 20.10 -30.82 16.07
N TYR A 499 20.10 -31.98 16.72
CA TYR A 499 20.37 -33.26 16.06
C TYR A 499 19.32 -33.63 15.00
N ALA A 500 18.05 -33.40 15.29
CA ALA A 500 17.00 -33.62 14.31
C ALA A 500 17.12 -32.68 13.12
N LEU A 501 17.33 -31.39 13.37
CA LEU A 501 17.47 -30.36 12.33
C LEU A 501 18.68 -30.61 11.45
N PHE A 502 19.80 -31.09 12.02
CA PHE A 502 20.99 -31.48 11.26
C PHE A 502 20.69 -32.55 10.21
N ASN A 503 19.94 -33.59 10.58
CA ASN A 503 19.53 -34.63 9.63
C ASN A 503 18.46 -34.16 8.66
N LEU A 504 17.62 -33.20 9.02
CA LEU A 504 16.55 -32.68 8.17
C LEU A 504 17.02 -31.67 7.15
N GLN A 505 18.13 -30.95 7.41
CA GLN A 505 18.69 -29.99 6.43
C GLN A 505 19.16 -30.66 5.12
N GLU A 506 19.43 -31.97 5.11
CA GLU A 506 19.65 -32.74 3.89
C GLU A 506 18.40 -32.89 3.00
N ARG A 507 17.20 -32.72 3.60
CA ARG A 507 15.91 -32.84 2.91
C ARG A 507 15.41 -31.49 2.40
N GLY A 508 15.96 -30.39 2.89
CA GLY A 508 15.52 -29.06 2.51
C GLY A 508 16.01 -27.97 3.45
N ARG A 509 15.55 -26.75 3.23
CA ARG A 509 15.90 -25.59 4.04
C ARG A 509 14.96 -25.47 5.23
N MET A 510 15.51 -25.39 6.42
CA MET A 510 14.71 -25.28 7.65
C MET A 510 14.18 -23.86 7.87
N MET A 511 12.98 -23.72 8.44
CA MET A 511 12.37 -22.46 8.88
C MET A 511 12.42 -22.30 10.40
N VAL A 512 12.80 -23.34 11.12
CA VAL A 512 12.91 -23.36 12.59
C VAL A 512 14.34 -23.66 13.00
N GLY A 513 14.75 -23.07 14.13
CA GLY A 513 16.04 -23.29 14.76
C GLY A 513 15.97 -24.21 15.96
N PRO A 514 17.13 -24.61 16.54
CA PRO A 514 17.16 -25.39 17.77
C PRO A 514 16.49 -24.65 18.93
N GLY A 515 15.62 -25.34 19.65
CA GLY A 515 14.88 -24.77 20.77
C GLY A 515 13.56 -24.10 20.40
N ASP A 516 13.29 -23.85 19.12
CA ASP A 516 11.99 -23.34 18.67
C ASP A 516 10.88 -24.33 18.97
N GLU A 517 9.75 -23.85 19.46
CA GLU A 517 8.56 -24.65 19.69
C GLU A 517 7.84 -24.93 18.38
N VAL A 518 7.47 -26.17 18.17
CA VAL A 518 6.72 -26.64 17.00
C VAL A 518 5.52 -27.48 17.42
N TYR A 519 4.54 -27.62 16.55
CA TYR A 519 3.37 -28.46 16.78
C TYR A 519 3.05 -29.30 15.54
N GLU A 520 2.28 -30.38 15.70
CA GLU A 520 1.85 -31.23 14.60
C GLU A 520 1.09 -30.42 13.55
N GLY A 521 1.48 -30.54 12.28
CA GLY A 521 0.90 -29.79 11.16
C GLY A 521 1.57 -28.44 10.90
N MET A 522 2.49 -27.99 11.75
CA MET A 522 3.31 -26.80 11.49
C MET A 522 4.33 -27.08 10.39
N ILE A 523 4.50 -26.12 9.47
CA ILE A 523 5.53 -26.17 8.43
C ILE A 523 6.85 -25.71 9.05
N VAL A 524 7.85 -26.58 8.99
CA VAL A 524 9.17 -26.38 9.64
C VAL A 524 10.30 -26.23 8.64
N GLY A 525 10.01 -26.35 7.34
CA GLY A 525 11.02 -26.17 6.29
C GLY A 525 10.45 -26.29 4.89
N ILE A 526 11.26 -25.93 3.90
CA ILE A 526 11.01 -26.07 2.46
C ILE A 526 11.64 -27.36 2.02
N HIS A 527 10.84 -28.27 1.45
CA HIS A 527 11.36 -29.54 0.93
C HIS A 527 12.15 -29.30 -0.38
N SER A 528 13.19 -30.06 -0.61
CA SER A 528 13.97 -29.99 -1.86
C SER A 528 13.28 -30.66 -3.06
N ARG A 529 12.14 -31.35 -2.84
CA ARG A 529 11.32 -32.01 -3.86
C ARG A 529 9.92 -31.39 -3.89
N GLU A 530 9.15 -31.70 -4.92
CA GLU A 530 7.81 -31.17 -5.16
C GLU A 530 6.76 -31.63 -4.12
N ASN A 531 6.94 -32.81 -3.51
CA ASN A 531 5.99 -33.37 -2.56
C ASN A 531 6.24 -32.92 -1.13
N ASP A 532 5.18 -32.81 -0.36
CA ASP A 532 5.25 -32.59 1.08
C ASP A 532 5.84 -33.81 1.81
N LEU A 533 6.60 -33.53 2.86
CA LEU A 533 7.23 -34.56 3.67
C LEU A 533 6.94 -34.33 5.16
N VAL A 534 6.33 -35.33 5.79
CA VAL A 534 6.11 -35.33 7.25
C VAL A 534 7.40 -35.74 7.96
N VAL A 535 7.85 -34.93 8.91
CA VAL A 535 9.15 -35.07 9.57
C VAL A 535 9.04 -34.94 11.10
N ASN A 536 10.01 -35.48 11.81
CA ASN A 536 10.10 -35.35 13.27
C ASN A 536 11.25 -34.42 13.66
N PRO A 537 11.00 -33.13 13.97
CA PRO A 537 12.03 -32.20 14.38
C PRO A 537 12.46 -32.33 15.86
N LEU A 538 11.84 -33.28 16.61
CA LEU A 538 12.12 -33.52 18.02
C LEU A 538 12.97 -34.77 18.26
N LYS A 539 13.42 -35.46 17.21
CA LYS A 539 14.16 -36.70 17.36
C LYS A 539 15.52 -36.46 18.03
N ALA A 540 15.68 -36.99 19.24
CA ALA A 540 16.94 -36.93 19.97
C ALA A 540 17.97 -37.92 19.41
N LYS A 541 19.25 -37.62 19.62
CA LYS A 541 20.34 -38.56 19.37
C LYS A 541 20.14 -39.76 20.32
N GLN A 542 20.03 -40.96 19.74
CA GLN A 542 20.04 -42.16 20.58
C GLN A 542 21.41 -42.35 21.20
N LEU A 543 21.47 -42.53 22.50
CA LEU A 543 22.71 -42.86 23.21
C LEU A 543 23.21 -44.22 22.70
N THR A 544 24.19 -44.21 21.85
CA THR A 544 24.94 -45.41 21.46
C THR A 544 26.17 -45.54 22.36
N ASN A 545 26.56 -46.77 22.61
CA ASN A 545 27.65 -47.24 23.53
C ASN A 545 28.75 -46.22 23.85
N ILE A 546 29.17 -46.25 25.13
CA ILE A 546 30.18 -45.39 25.78
C ILE A 546 31.50 -45.17 24.96
N ARG A 547 31.85 -46.06 24.05
CA ARG A 547 33.05 -45.94 23.21
C ARG A 547 32.96 -44.92 22.06
N ALA A 548 31.77 -44.47 21.67
CA ALA A 548 31.55 -43.47 20.65
C ALA A 548 31.35 -42.04 21.20
N ALA A 549 31.35 -41.85 22.53
CA ALA A 549 31.14 -40.57 23.19
C ALA A 549 32.32 -39.58 23.05
N GLY A 550 33.47 -40.01 22.49
CA GLY A 550 34.66 -39.19 22.30
C GLY A 550 34.77 -38.42 20.98
N SER A 551 33.87 -38.65 20.02
CA SER A 551 33.82 -37.92 18.75
C SER A 551 32.48 -37.20 18.60
N ASP A 552 32.20 -36.21 19.46
CA ASP A 552 31.14 -35.26 19.19
C ASP A 552 31.62 -34.32 18.07
N GLU A 553 31.29 -34.67 16.80
CA GLU A 553 31.44 -33.77 15.68
C GLU A 553 30.56 -32.54 15.93
N ASN A 554 31.12 -31.36 15.73
CA ASN A 554 30.37 -30.11 15.78
C ASN A 554 29.20 -30.17 14.80
N ILE A 555 27.97 -30.04 15.32
CA ILE A 555 26.77 -29.96 14.48
C ILE A 555 26.72 -28.58 13.83
N LEU A 556 27.00 -28.52 12.54
CA LEU A 556 26.87 -27.30 11.73
C LEU A 556 25.45 -27.24 11.18
N LEU A 557 24.69 -26.22 11.62
CA LEU A 557 23.34 -25.96 11.12
C LEU A 557 23.35 -24.75 10.20
N THR A 558 22.70 -24.89 9.05
CA THR A 558 22.38 -23.75 8.19
C THR A 558 21.37 -22.84 8.92
N PRO A 559 21.56 -21.52 8.90
CA PRO A 559 20.61 -20.59 9.51
C PRO A 559 19.18 -20.83 8.97
N PRO A 560 18.16 -20.81 9.83
CA PRO A 560 16.78 -21.02 9.40
C PRO A 560 16.29 -19.84 8.55
N VAL A 561 15.49 -20.15 7.55
CA VAL A 561 14.80 -19.13 6.73
C VAL A 561 13.71 -18.49 7.59
N ARG A 562 13.84 -17.19 7.86
CA ARG A 562 12.80 -16.40 8.54
C ARG A 562 12.09 -15.56 7.49
N MET A 563 10.80 -15.80 7.31
CA MET A 563 9.98 -15.10 6.34
C MET A 563 9.34 -13.86 6.96
N SER A 564 9.28 -12.76 6.19
CA SER A 564 8.40 -11.64 6.49
C SER A 564 6.94 -12.08 6.30
N LEU A 565 5.99 -11.23 6.69
CA LEU A 565 4.56 -11.52 6.47
C LEU A 565 4.26 -11.69 4.97
N GLU A 566 4.76 -10.78 4.14
CA GLU A 566 4.57 -10.81 2.69
C GLU A 566 5.15 -12.09 2.09
N GLN A 567 6.39 -12.43 2.43
CA GLN A 567 7.02 -13.67 1.97
C GLN A 567 6.26 -14.91 2.39
N ALA A 568 5.67 -14.90 3.60
CA ALA A 568 4.85 -16.00 4.09
C ALA A 568 3.54 -16.13 3.31
N LEU A 569 2.87 -15.01 3.00
CA LEU A 569 1.64 -14.97 2.21
C LEU A 569 1.86 -15.43 0.76
N GLU A 570 2.97 -15.01 0.15
CA GLU A 570 3.38 -15.46 -1.19
C GLU A 570 3.74 -16.94 -1.23
N PHE A 571 4.32 -17.46 -0.14
CA PHE A 571 4.86 -18.82 -0.08
C PHE A 571 3.80 -19.90 0.08
N ILE A 572 2.75 -19.67 0.89
CA ILE A 572 1.76 -20.69 1.24
C ILE A 572 0.94 -21.15 0.04
N ASP A 573 0.49 -22.40 0.12
CA ASP A 573 -0.41 -23.02 -0.86
C ASP A 573 -1.86 -23.05 -0.34
N ASP A 574 -2.80 -23.50 -1.20
CA ASP A 574 -4.24 -23.45 -0.93
C ASP A 574 -4.67 -24.28 0.29
N ASP A 575 -3.91 -25.30 0.68
CA ASP A 575 -4.16 -26.13 1.86
C ASP A 575 -3.40 -25.66 3.11
N GLU A 576 -2.78 -24.47 3.05
CA GLU A 576 -1.94 -23.89 4.09
C GLU A 576 -2.53 -22.59 4.65
N LEU A 577 -2.02 -22.16 5.80
CA LEU A 577 -2.36 -20.89 6.46
C LEU A 577 -1.11 -20.25 7.03
N VAL A 578 -1.10 -18.91 7.07
CA VAL A 578 -0.16 -18.14 7.87
C VAL A 578 -0.81 -17.85 9.22
N GLU A 579 -0.19 -18.31 10.29
CA GLU A 579 -0.53 -17.95 11.66
C GLU A 579 0.22 -16.66 12.03
N VAL A 580 -0.53 -15.59 12.28
CA VAL A 580 0.00 -14.27 12.59
C VAL A 580 -0.28 -13.94 14.05
N THR A 581 0.79 -13.65 14.80
CA THR A 581 0.70 -13.25 16.20
C THR A 581 1.56 -12.00 16.42
N PRO A 582 1.41 -11.28 17.53
CA PRO A 582 2.25 -10.12 17.83
C PRO A 582 3.76 -10.38 17.78
N LYS A 583 4.18 -11.62 18.08
CA LYS A 583 5.60 -11.99 18.19
C LYS A 583 6.10 -12.90 17.08
N SER A 584 5.21 -13.64 16.41
CA SER A 584 5.61 -14.74 15.52
C SER A 584 4.76 -14.77 14.25
N ILE A 585 5.40 -15.18 13.15
CA ILE A 585 4.75 -15.58 11.90
C ILE A 585 5.10 -17.05 11.70
N ARG A 586 4.09 -17.93 11.66
CA ARG A 586 4.26 -19.37 11.49
C ARG A 586 3.41 -19.87 10.32
N LEU A 587 3.90 -20.85 9.62
CA LEU A 587 3.18 -21.50 8.54
C LEU A 587 2.63 -22.85 9.02
N ARG A 588 1.42 -23.19 8.61
CA ARG A 588 0.82 -24.47 8.99
C ARG A 588 -0.13 -25.00 7.93
N LYS A 589 -0.37 -26.28 7.95
CA LYS A 589 -1.45 -26.89 7.17
C LYS A 589 -2.83 -26.52 7.76
N LYS A 590 -3.86 -26.41 6.90
CA LYS A 590 -5.26 -26.21 7.33
C LYS A 590 -5.71 -27.36 8.23
N LEU A 591 -5.42 -28.60 7.80
CA LEU A 591 -5.63 -29.81 8.57
C LEU A 591 -4.34 -30.18 9.32
N LEU A 592 -4.34 -30.04 10.63
CA LEU A 592 -3.14 -30.26 11.43
C LEU A 592 -2.74 -31.72 11.53
N LEU A 593 -3.73 -32.61 11.70
CA LEU A 593 -3.48 -34.03 11.87
C LEU A 593 -3.16 -34.75 10.54
N GLU A 594 -2.10 -35.54 10.54
CA GLU A 594 -1.68 -36.29 9.34
C GLU A 594 -2.80 -37.21 8.79
N ASN A 595 -3.57 -37.83 9.67
CA ASN A 595 -4.67 -38.71 9.29
C ASN A 595 -5.81 -37.96 8.55
N GLU A 596 -6.07 -36.69 8.94
CA GLU A 596 -7.08 -35.87 8.29
C GLU A 596 -6.60 -35.45 6.89
N ARG A 597 -5.34 -35.06 6.74
CA ARG A 597 -4.73 -34.74 5.43
C ARG A 597 -4.80 -35.94 4.48
N LYS A 598 -4.45 -37.16 4.97
CA LYS A 598 -4.53 -38.39 4.16
C LYS A 598 -5.95 -38.73 3.74
N ARG A 599 -6.95 -38.47 4.61
CA ARG A 599 -8.37 -38.67 4.28
C ARG A 599 -8.87 -37.67 3.25
N ALA A 600 -8.46 -36.39 3.37
CA ALA A 600 -8.81 -35.35 2.40
C ALA A 600 -8.24 -35.67 1.01
N ALA A 601 -6.95 -35.99 0.92
CA ALA A 601 -6.30 -36.34 -0.33
C ALA A 601 -6.94 -37.56 -1.05
N ARG A 602 -7.41 -38.58 -0.30
CA ARG A 602 -8.15 -39.72 -0.89
C ARG A 602 -9.51 -39.31 -1.47
N LYS A 603 -10.23 -38.40 -0.79
CA LYS A 603 -11.52 -37.90 -1.30
C LYS A 603 -11.38 -37.06 -2.57
N GLU A 604 -10.26 -36.37 -2.74
CA GLU A 604 -9.96 -35.58 -3.94
C GLU A 604 -9.54 -36.48 -5.12
N SER A 605 -8.82 -37.57 -4.86
CA SER A 605 -8.45 -38.55 -5.91
C SER A 605 -9.62 -39.40 -6.39
N ASP A 606 -10.72 -39.52 -5.61
CA ASP A 606 -11.94 -40.26 -5.95
C ASP A 606 -13.01 -39.38 -6.67
N LYS A 607 -12.76 -38.09 -6.85
CA LYS A 607 -13.55 -37.16 -7.65
C LYS A 607 -12.92 -36.91 -9.02
#